data_446f692c08e8da73fa0044be33abd2a5
#
_entry.id   446f692c08e8da73fa0044be33abd2a5
#
_cell.length_a   1.000
_cell.length_b   1.000
_cell.length_c   1.000
_cell.angle_alpha   90.00
_cell.angle_beta   90.00
_cell.angle_gamma   90.00
#
_symmetry.space_group_name_H-M   'P 1'
#
loop_
_entity.id
_entity.type
_entity.pdbx_description
1 polymer ?
#
loop_
_entity_poly.entity_id
_entity_poly.type
_entity_poly.pdbx_seq_one_letter_code
_entity_poly.pdbx_strand_id
1 'polypeptide(L)'
;ENGIVVAQDASCNLYALDAASGKPLWQQYINLKNYPYLSEGLTVDKGIVYAGIGAGLSAYDLKTGKVIWTNTDWKQREGSTTTLTIAGDVLISGTQWGGLYGNDIRTGKQLWKLSDNGLGNRGASPVYRDGKLWIISSKSFFLIEPQTGKVLQQKELSANLDVTSTPLVTEHEIIFGSADRGIFALDKPTLFIKWRAETLPSLVYTAPYSSTPQAAVETSPVSSQGMVYIGASDGYLYAIDQSTGIIKDKLYFGAPVFSTVAVSGNRMIVCDFAGNVYCLSSKAAEE
;
A
#
# COMPACT_ATOMS: atom_id res chain seq x y z
N GLU A 1 4.80 -12.27 -11.89
CA GLU A 1 5.74 -13.35 -11.65
C GLU A 1 5.69 -14.32 -12.83
N ASN A 2 6.84 -14.87 -13.27
CA ASN A 2 6.93 -15.86 -14.37
C ASN A 2 6.20 -15.47 -15.67
N GLY A 3 6.23 -14.18 -16.05
CA GLY A 3 5.53 -13.67 -17.23
C GLY A 3 4.00 -13.58 -17.08
N ILE A 4 3.49 -13.65 -15.86
CA ILE A 4 2.06 -13.51 -15.55
C ILE A 4 1.85 -12.23 -14.72
N VAL A 5 0.90 -11.40 -15.15
CA VAL A 5 0.37 -10.26 -14.40
C VAL A 5 -0.94 -10.67 -13.77
N VAL A 6 -1.10 -10.38 -12.48
CA VAL A 6 -2.37 -10.59 -11.76
C VAL A 6 -2.98 -9.23 -11.45
N ALA A 7 -4.27 -9.10 -11.72
CA ALA A 7 -5.05 -7.89 -11.47
C ALA A 7 -6.38 -8.23 -10.81
N GLN A 8 -6.88 -7.31 -10.01
CA GLN A 8 -8.18 -7.38 -9.37
C GLN A 8 -8.99 -6.14 -9.71
N ASP A 9 -10.26 -6.30 -10.04
CA ASP A 9 -11.16 -5.18 -10.29
C ASP A 9 -12.15 -4.92 -9.12
N ALA A 10 -12.81 -3.77 -9.16
CA ALA A 10 -13.79 -3.38 -8.17
C ALA A 10 -15.07 -4.25 -8.17
N SER A 11 -15.26 -5.06 -9.21
CA SER A 11 -16.36 -6.03 -9.32
C SER A 11 -15.99 -7.39 -8.71
N CYS A 12 -14.90 -7.46 -7.97
CA CYS A 12 -14.38 -8.68 -7.33
C CYS A 12 -13.97 -9.79 -8.31
N ASN A 13 -13.49 -9.41 -9.49
CA ASN A 13 -12.84 -10.36 -10.38
C ASN A 13 -11.34 -10.30 -10.21
N LEU A 14 -10.72 -11.48 -10.17
CA LEU A 14 -9.29 -11.69 -10.17
C LEU A 14 -8.88 -12.25 -11.53
N TYR A 15 -7.93 -11.63 -12.19
CA TYR A 15 -7.46 -11.99 -13.52
C TYR A 15 -5.99 -12.36 -13.47
N ALA A 16 -5.60 -13.37 -14.24
CA ALA A 16 -4.22 -13.54 -14.66
C ALA A 16 -4.09 -13.29 -16.16
N LEU A 17 -3.12 -12.50 -16.53
CA LEU A 17 -2.86 -12.09 -17.90
C LEU A 17 -1.43 -12.50 -18.28
N ASP A 18 -1.23 -12.92 -19.52
CA ASP A 18 0.11 -13.03 -20.09
C ASP A 18 0.77 -11.65 -20.18
N ALA A 19 1.93 -11.50 -19.57
CA ALA A 19 2.58 -10.20 -19.44
C ALA A 19 3.07 -9.60 -20.78
N ALA A 20 3.32 -10.44 -21.78
CA ALA A 20 3.82 -9.99 -23.09
C ALA A 20 2.68 -9.57 -24.02
N SER A 21 1.58 -10.31 -24.00
CA SER A 21 0.46 -10.11 -24.93
C SER A 21 -0.77 -9.43 -24.31
N GLY A 22 -0.87 -9.36 -22.98
CA GLY A 22 -2.04 -8.91 -22.26
C GLY A 22 -3.24 -9.85 -22.34
N LYS A 23 -3.09 -11.03 -22.94
CA LYS A 23 -4.20 -11.99 -23.09
C LYS A 23 -4.57 -12.62 -21.75
N PRO A 24 -5.88 -12.75 -21.44
CA PRO A 24 -6.34 -13.47 -20.26
C PRO A 24 -5.90 -14.93 -20.30
N LEU A 25 -5.35 -15.42 -19.19
CA LEU A 25 -5.02 -16.81 -18.94
C LEU A 25 -6.13 -17.51 -18.16
N TRP A 26 -6.62 -16.85 -17.12
CA TRP A 26 -7.76 -17.29 -16.33
C TRP A 26 -8.42 -16.08 -15.61
N GLN A 27 -9.66 -16.30 -15.15
CA GLN A 27 -10.43 -15.37 -14.34
C GLN A 27 -11.15 -16.13 -13.23
N GLN A 28 -11.23 -15.51 -12.03
CA GLN A 28 -11.98 -15.99 -10.88
C GLN A 28 -12.84 -14.86 -10.32
N TYR A 29 -14.09 -15.18 -9.96
CA TYR A 29 -14.92 -14.29 -9.14
C TYR A 29 -14.65 -14.57 -7.66
N ILE A 30 -14.18 -13.60 -6.91
CA ILE A 30 -13.63 -13.81 -5.57
C ILE A 30 -14.54 -13.37 -4.42
N ASN A 31 -15.66 -12.72 -4.69
CA ASN A 31 -16.65 -12.41 -3.65
C ASN A 31 -17.62 -13.58 -3.42
N LEU A 32 -17.18 -14.60 -2.73
CA LEU A 32 -17.87 -15.90 -2.60
C LEU A 32 -19.24 -15.84 -1.90
N LYS A 33 -19.55 -14.75 -1.20
CA LYS A 33 -20.79 -14.63 -0.41
C LYS A 33 -21.57 -13.34 -0.67
N ASN A 34 -21.27 -12.62 -1.76
CA ASN A 34 -21.86 -11.32 -2.10
C ASN A 34 -21.83 -10.33 -0.93
N TYR A 35 -20.72 -10.30 -0.20
CA TYR A 35 -20.54 -9.31 0.85
C TYR A 35 -20.41 -7.91 0.22
N PRO A 36 -21.09 -6.89 0.78
CA PRO A 36 -21.03 -5.51 0.27
C PRO A 36 -19.71 -4.82 0.59
N TYR A 37 -18.69 -5.56 1.04
CA TYR A 37 -17.42 -5.03 1.45
C TYR A 37 -16.36 -5.22 0.37
N LEU A 38 -15.48 -4.23 0.29
CA LEU A 38 -14.36 -4.24 -0.63
C LEU A 38 -13.50 -5.49 -0.40
N SER A 39 -13.28 -6.23 -1.47
CA SER A 39 -12.30 -7.30 -1.53
C SER A 39 -11.09 -6.72 -2.22
N GLU A 40 -10.21 -6.09 -1.46
CA GLU A 40 -8.99 -5.49 -1.96
C GLU A 40 -7.79 -6.24 -1.39
N GLY A 41 -6.66 -6.00 -2.01
CA GLY A 41 -5.39 -6.57 -1.60
C GLY A 41 -5.11 -7.91 -2.26
N LEU A 42 -4.05 -7.89 -3.03
CA LEU A 42 -3.50 -9.08 -3.64
C LEU A 42 -1.98 -9.07 -3.52
N THR A 43 -1.38 -10.24 -3.46
CA THR A 43 0.06 -10.41 -3.62
C THR A 43 0.36 -11.74 -4.29
N VAL A 44 1.52 -11.84 -4.94
CA VAL A 44 1.97 -13.06 -5.63
C VAL A 44 3.36 -13.43 -5.11
N ASP A 45 3.54 -14.67 -4.70
CA ASP A 45 4.83 -15.21 -4.29
C ASP A 45 4.93 -16.70 -4.62
N LYS A 46 6.04 -17.11 -5.21
CA LYS A 46 6.36 -18.52 -5.49
C LYS A 46 5.27 -19.29 -6.22
N GLY A 47 4.64 -18.64 -7.20
CA GLY A 47 3.59 -19.26 -8.03
C GLY A 47 2.23 -19.36 -7.36
N ILE A 48 2.01 -18.64 -6.27
CA ILE A 48 0.74 -18.57 -5.55
C ILE A 48 0.25 -17.13 -5.54
N VAL A 49 -1.03 -16.94 -5.85
CA VAL A 49 -1.75 -15.68 -5.74
C VAL A 49 -2.54 -15.69 -4.43
N TYR A 50 -2.32 -14.73 -3.59
CA TYR A 50 -3.10 -14.49 -2.37
C TYR A 50 -4.00 -13.28 -2.58
N ALA A 51 -5.29 -13.41 -2.30
CA ALA A 51 -6.26 -12.34 -2.51
C ALA A 51 -7.27 -12.23 -1.38
N GLY A 52 -7.72 -11.00 -1.10
CA GLY A 52 -8.87 -10.75 -0.24
C GLY A 52 -10.18 -11.14 -0.92
N ILE A 53 -11.12 -11.75 -0.19
CA ILE A 53 -12.37 -12.30 -0.72
C ILE A 53 -13.63 -11.77 -0.03
N GLY A 54 -13.58 -10.55 0.48
CA GLY A 54 -14.69 -9.91 1.20
C GLY A 54 -14.68 -10.21 2.70
N ALA A 55 -14.75 -11.46 3.12
CA ALA A 55 -14.77 -11.84 4.54
C ALA A 55 -13.63 -12.81 4.89
N GLY A 56 -12.48 -12.64 4.27
CA GLY A 56 -11.32 -13.50 4.48
C GLY A 56 -10.32 -13.42 3.34
N LEU A 57 -9.58 -14.51 3.17
CA LEU A 57 -8.51 -14.64 2.20
C LEU A 57 -8.62 -15.95 1.42
N SER A 58 -8.12 -15.95 0.20
CA SER A 58 -7.92 -17.17 -0.59
C SER A 58 -6.55 -17.19 -1.24
N ALA A 59 -6.04 -18.41 -1.48
CA ALA A 59 -4.87 -18.64 -2.29
C ALA A 59 -5.22 -19.42 -3.55
N TYR A 60 -4.59 -19.04 -4.65
CA TYR A 60 -4.81 -19.62 -5.97
C TYR A 60 -3.47 -19.99 -6.60
N ASP A 61 -3.45 -21.08 -7.37
CA ASP A 61 -2.31 -21.39 -8.22
C ASP A 61 -2.18 -20.32 -9.33
N LEU A 62 -1.02 -19.73 -9.46
CA LEU A 62 -0.77 -18.60 -10.37
C LEU A 62 -1.02 -18.98 -11.84
N LYS A 63 -0.70 -20.21 -12.26
CA LYS A 63 -0.80 -20.64 -13.66
C LYS A 63 -2.22 -21.03 -14.05
N THR A 64 -2.96 -21.65 -13.13
CA THR A 64 -4.24 -22.30 -13.43
C THR A 64 -5.45 -21.59 -12.83
N GLY A 65 -5.25 -20.68 -11.85
CA GLY A 65 -6.32 -20.04 -11.09
C GLY A 65 -7.06 -20.98 -10.14
N LYS A 66 -6.60 -22.23 -9.97
CA LYS A 66 -7.25 -23.19 -9.06
C LYS A 66 -7.05 -22.75 -7.61
N VAL A 67 -8.14 -22.83 -6.84
CA VAL A 67 -8.11 -22.55 -5.39
C VAL A 67 -7.21 -23.57 -4.70
N ILE A 68 -6.26 -23.09 -3.90
CA ILE A 68 -5.39 -23.90 -3.05
C ILE A 68 -6.03 -24.01 -1.66
N TRP A 69 -6.43 -22.87 -1.09
CA TRP A 69 -7.18 -22.81 0.16
C TRP A 69 -8.05 -21.52 0.20
N THR A 70 -9.06 -21.55 1.07
CA THR A 70 -9.93 -20.41 1.38
C THR A 70 -10.15 -20.33 2.87
N ASN A 71 -9.97 -19.16 3.46
CA ASN A 71 -10.33 -18.85 4.84
C ASN A 71 -11.47 -17.81 4.81
N THR A 72 -12.58 -18.14 5.46
CA THR A 72 -13.75 -17.28 5.64
C THR A 72 -14.09 -17.04 7.11
N ASP A 73 -13.13 -17.21 8.02
CA ASP A 73 -13.33 -17.14 9.47
C ASP A 73 -13.41 -15.69 9.99
N TRP A 74 -13.17 -14.72 9.13
CA TRP A 74 -13.31 -13.31 9.51
C TRP A 74 -14.77 -12.95 9.75
N LYS A 75 -14.99 -12.06 10.71
CA LYS A 75 -16.35 -11.58 11.01
C LYS A 75 -16.95 -10.90 9.77
N GLN A 76 -18.25 -11.09 9.58
CA GLN A 76 -19.02 -10.29 8.61
C GLN A 76 -18.77 -8.81 8.88
N ARG A 77 -18.38 -8.04 7.86
CA ARG A 77 -18.03 -6.62 7.86
C ARG A 77 -16.54 -6.32 7.91
N GLU A 78 -15.68 -7.29 7.86
CA GLU A 78 -14.22 -7.07 7.76
C GLU A 78 -13.69 -7.62 6.42
N GLY A 79 -13.64 -6.77 5.40
CA GLY A 79 -12.95 -7.06 4.14
C GLY A 79 -11.48 -6.64 4.19
N SER A 80 -10.62 -7.30 3.44
CA SER A 80 -9.25 -6.85 3.25
C SER A 80 -9.24 -5.54 2.45
N THR A 81 -8.55 -4.52 2.94
CA THR A 81 -8.39 -3.22 2.28
C THR A 81 -6.94 -2.84 2.07
N THR A 82 -6.02 -3.74 2.36
CA THR A 82 -4.58 -3.51 2.20
C THR A 82 -3.97 -4.53 1.26
N THR A 83 -2.89 -4.17 0.60
CA THR A 83 -2.03 -5.16 -0.06
C THR A 83 -1.58 -6.20 0.96
N LEU A 84 -1.67 -7.46 0.59
CA LEU A 84 -1.29 -8.56 1.48
C LEU A 84 0.23 -8.62 1.61
N THR A 85 0.71 -8.69 2.84
CA THR A 85 2.15 -8.70 3.13
C THR A 85 2.60 -10.08 3.58
N ILE A 86 3.62 -10.62 2.95
CA ILE A 86 4.22 -11.90 3.30
C ILE A 86 5.38 -11.67 4.26
N ALA A 87 5.29 -12.27 5.46
CA ALA A 87 6.31 -12.19 6.51
C ALA A 87 6.74 -13.61 6.94
N GLY A 88 7.60 -14.24 6.13
CA GLY A 88 7.96 -15.63 6.29
C GLY A 88 6.76 -16.55 6.04
N ASP A 89 6.36 -17.33 7.05
CA ASP A 89 5.21 -18.22 6.98
C ASP A 89 3.87 -17.56 7.35
N VAL A 90 3.85 -16.23 7.53
CA VAL A 90 2.66 -15.48 7.92
C VAL A 90 2.23 -14.52 6.81
N LEU A 91 0.98 -14.64 6.41
CA LEU A 91 0.29 -13.73 5.49
C LEU A 91 -0.48 -12.69 6.31
N ILE A 92 -0.11 -11.42 6.14
CA ILE A 92 -0.67 -10.29 6.90
C ILE A 92 -1.69 -9.53 6.05
N SER A 93 -2.81 -9.18 6.64
CA SER A 93 -3.84 -8.36 6.02
C SER A 93 -4.42 -7.34 6.99
N GLY A 94 -4.57 -6.11 6.53
CA GLY A 94 -5.33 -5.08 7.22
C GLY A 94 -6.79 -5.06 6.74
N THR A 95 -7.71 -4.63 7.60
CA THR A 95 -9.12 -4.52 7.29
C THR A 95 -9.62 -3.08 7.41
N GLN A 96 -10.73 -2.78 6.77
CA GLN A 96 -11.38 -1.46 6.74
C GLN A 96 -11.65 -0.87 8.14
N TRP A 97 -11.87 -1.70 9.14
CA TRP A 97 -12.21 -1.27 10.50
C TRP A 97 -11.06 -1.39 11.49
N GLY A 98 -9.83 -1.42 10.98
CA GLY A 98 -8.61 -1.38 11.79
C GLY A 98 -8.19 -2.71 12.37
N GLY A 99 -8.74 -3.83 11.91
CA GLY A 99 -8.23 -5.15 12.23
C GLY A 99 -6.95 -5.44 11.44
N LEU A 100 -5.98 -6.06 12.10
CA LEU A 100 -4.82 -6.65 11.45
C LEU A 100 -4.82 -8.15 11.74
N TYR A 101 -4.70 -8.95 10.69
CA TYR A 101 -4.72 -10.40 10.78
C TYR A 101 -3.40 -10.99 10.31
N GLY A 102 -2.88 -11.95 11.07
CA GLY A 102 -1.84 -12.86 10.63
C GLY A 102 -2.42 -14.24 10.40
N ASN A 103 -2.18 -14.79 9.22
CA ASN A 103 -2.67 -16.10 8.83
C ASN A 103 -1.51 -17.00 8.41
N ASP A 104 -1.58 -18.29 8.69
CA ASP A 104 -0.63 -19.27 8.15
C ASP A 104 -0.71 -19.24 6.62
N ILE A 105 0.40 -18.96 5.95
CA ILE A 105 0.42 -18.75 4.50
C ILE A 105 0.06 -20.01 3.70
N ARG A 106 0.27 -21.22 4.26
CA ARG A 106 0.04 -22.50 3.58
C ARG A 106 -1.38 -22.99 3.69
N THR A 107 -2.08 -22.60 4.76
CA THR A 107 -3.42 -23.12 5.09
C THR A 107 -4.48 -22.04 5.16
N GLY A 108 -4.09 -20.76 5.21
CA GLY A 108 -4.97 -19.63 5.43
C GLY A 108 -5.51 -19.52 6.86
N LYS A 109 -5.20 -20.47 7.76
CA LYS A 109 -5.71 -20.46 9.14
C LYS A 109 -5.22 -19.22 9.88
N GLN A 110 -6.15 -18.53 10.57
CA GLN A 110 -5.80 -17.40 11.41
C GLN A 110 -4.88 -17.84 12.57
N LEU A 111 -3.74 -17.18 12.67
CA LEU A 111 -2.77 -17.37 13.78
C LEU A 111 -3.05 -16.35 14.89
N TRP A 112 -3.28 -15.10 14.51
CA TRP A 112 -3.56 -14.01 15.44
C TRP A 112 -4.42 -12.93 14.78
N LYS A 113 -5.04 -12.13 15.64
CA LYS A 113 -5.76 -10.91 15.27
C LYS A 113 -5.37 -9.81 16.24
N LEU A 114 -5.09 -8.63 15.71
CA LEU A 114 -4.91 -7.41 16.47
C LEU A 114 -6.04 -6.44 16.12
N SER A 115 -6.82 -6.04 17.11
CA SER A 115 -7.86 -5.01 17.02
C SER A 115 -7.84 -4.22 18.31
N ASP A 116 -8.34 -3.00 18.30
CA ASP A 116 -8.53 -2.15 19.48
C ASP A 116 -7.32 -1.40 20.03
N ASN A 117 -6.15 -1.50 19.42
CA ASN A 117 -4.94 -0.78 19.85
C ASN A 117 -4.74 0.57 19.15
N GLY A 118 -5.79 1.21 18.66
CA GLY A 118 -5.69 2.44 17.88
C GLY A 118 -5.22 2.21 16.43
N LEU A 119 -5.26 0.95 15.98
CA LEU A 119 -5.13 0.59 14.58
C LEU A 119 -6.45 0.93 13.89
N GLY A 120 -6.60 2.18 13.45
CA GLY A 120 -7.64 2.58 12.51
C GLY A 120 -7.00 2.68 11.14
N ASN A 121 -7.24 1.74 10.24
CA ASN A 121 -6.54 1.70 8.97
C ASN A 121 -7.50 1.92 7.81
N ARG A 122 -7.20 2.88 6.93
CA ARG A 122 -7.97 3.14 5.70
C ARG A 122 -7.42 2.47 4.46
N GLY A 123 -6.30 1.77 4.56
CA GLY A 123 -5.71 1.10 3.41
C GLY A 123 -4.18 1.16 3.30
N ALA A 124 -3.50 1.87 4.20
CA ALA A 124 -2.04 1.77 4.27
C ALA A 124 -1.63 0.34 4.58
N SER A 125 -0.79 -0.24 3.73
CA SER A 125 -0.42 -1.64 3.86
C SER A 125 0.73 -1.82 4.87
N PRO A 126 0.73 -2.92 5.64
CA PRO A 126 1.89 -3.29 6.44
C PRO A 126 3.12 -3.53 5.56
N VAL A 127 4.29 -3.14 6.02
CA VAL A 127 5.56 -3.43 5.35
C VAL A 127 6.38 -4.40 6.18
N TYR A 128 6.75 -5.54 5.62
CA TYR A 128 7.67 -6.47 6.25
C TYR A 128 9.10 -6.13 5.87
N ARG A 129 9.90 -5.75 6.85
CA ARG A 129 11.33 -5.49 6.69
C ARG A 129 12.09 -5.74 7.99
N ASP A 130 13.30 -6.27 7.90
CA ASP A 130 14.20 -6.57 9.02
C ASP A 130 13.53 -7.43 10.11
N GLY A 131 12.73 -8.42 9.69
CA GLY A 131 12.03 -9.35 10.57
C GLY A 131 10.83 -8.77 11.32
N LYS A 132 10.37 -7.56 10.96
CA LYS A 132 9.29 -6.83 11.65
C LYS A 132 8.27 -6.28 10.67
N LEU A 133 7.06 -6.03 11.16
CA LEU A 133 6.02 -5.29 10.45
C LEU A 133 6.06 -3.83 10.86
N TRP A 134 6.09 -2.95 9.88
CA TRP A 134 6.10 -1.51 9.98
C TRP A 134 4.77 -0.99 9.48
N ILE A 135 4.01 -0.30 10.31
CA ILE A 135 2.63 0.11 10.00
C ILE A 135 2.44 1.55 10.44
N ILE A 136 1.81 2.35 9.58
CA ILE A 136 1.22 3.64 9.96
C ILE A 136 -0.29 3.49 10.01
N SER A 137 -0.93 4.08 11.00
CA SER A 137 -2.38 3.99 11.17
C SER A 137 -2.89 5.12 12.06
N SER A 138 -3.98 5.78 11.64
CA SER A 138 -4.62 6.88 12.37
C SER A 138 -3.68 8.01 12.73
N LYS A 139 -3.08 7.99 13.91
CA LYS A 139 -2.11 8.97 14.42
C LYS A 139 -0.81 8.33 14.90
N SER A 140 -0.66 7.04 14.68
CA SER A 140 0.43 6.26 15.27
C SER A 140 1.20 5.46 14.26
N PHE A 141 2.45 5.30 14.56
CA PHE A 141 3.34 4.32 13.98
C PHE A 141 3.41 3.10 14.89
N PHE A 142 3.40 1.91 14.28
CA PHE A 142 3.49 0.63 15.00
C PHE A 142 4.62 -0.22 14.43
N LEU A 143 5.34 -0.87 15.35
CA LEU A 143 6.28 -1.94 15.06
C LEU A 143 5.74 -3.23 15.68
N ILE A 144 5.54 -4.26 14.85
CA ILE A 144 4.85 -5.48 15.26
C ILE A 144 5.68 -6.71 14.91
N GLU A 145 5.66 -7.69 15.80
CA GLU A 145 6.22 -9.01 15.54
C GLU A 145 5.26 -9.81 14.64
N PRO A 146 5.71 -10.24 13.44
CA PRO A 146 4.80 -10.83 12.47
C PRO A 146 4.23 -12.19 12.87
N GLN A 147 4.95 -12.99 13.67
CA GLN A 147 4.56 -14.34 14.06
C GLN A 147 3.44 -14.36 15.10
N THR A 148 3.39 -13.35 15.96
CA THR A 148 2.49 -13.33 17.12
C THR A 148 1.49 -12.17 17.11
N GLY A 149 1.71 -11.15 16.25
CA GLY A 149 0.96 -9.90 16.28
C GLY A 149 1.30 -9.00 17.48
N LYS A 150 2.34 -9.33 18.26
CA LYS A 150 2.73 -8.52 19.42
C LYS A 150 3.22 -7.14 18.98
N VAL A 151 2.63 -6.09 19.53
CA VAL A 151 3.11 -4.72 19.36
C VAL A 151 4.42 -4.58 20.14
N LEU A 152 5.51 -4.36 19.43
CA LEU A 152 6.85 -4.15 19.99
C LEU A 152 7.07 -2.70 20.35
N GLN A 153 6.54 -1.79 19.54
CA GLN A 153 6.63 -0.35 19.73
C GLN A 153 5.43 0.34 19.11
N GLN A 154 4.95 1.39 19.77
CA GLN A 154 3.96 2.33 19.26
C GLN A 154 4.45 3.74 19.53
N LYS A 155 4.29 4.64 18.55
CA LYS A 155 4.63 6.05 18.69
C LYS A 155 3.55 6.91 18.05
N GLU A 156 2.94 7.77 18.82
CA GLU A 156 2.02 8.78 18.30
C GLU A 156 2.78 9.85 17.54
N LEU A 157 2.23 10.27 16.41
CA LEU A 157 2.76 11.32 15.54
C LEU A 157 1.78 12.49 15.51
N SER A 158 2.32 13.71 15.39
CA SER A 158 1.54 14.95 15.33
C SER A 158 0.91 15.20 13.95
N ALA A 159 0.49 14.14 13.23
CA ALA A 159 -0.11 14.21 11.91
C ALA A 159 -1.30 13.26 11.84
N ASN A 160 -2.26 13.57 10.99
CA ASN A 160 -3.32 12.62 10.64
C ASN A 160 -2.77 11.64 9.59
N LEU A 161 -2.70 10.35 9.94
CA LEU A 161 -2.18 9.27 9.10
C LEU A 161 -3.31 8.41 8.52
N ASP A 162 -4.54 8.93 8.53
CA ASP A 162 -5.70 8.25 7.96
C ASP A 162 -5.72 8.40 6.42
N VAL A 163 -4.72 7.81 5.78
CA VAL A 163 -4.47 7.78 4.34
C VAL A 163 -4.14 6.38 3.86
N THR A 164 -4.11 6.19 2.55
CA THR A 164 -3.74 4.92 1.91
C THR A 164 -2.23 4.78 1.66
N SER A 165 -1.44 5.81 1.96
CA SER A 165 0.01 5.82 1.77
C SER A 165 0.70 4.73 2.60
N THR A 166 1.18 3.68 1.94
CA THR A 166 2.01 2.64 2.56
C THR A 166 3.42 3.18 2.78
N PRO A 167 4.01 3.01 3.96
CA PRO A 167 5.33 3.56 4.24
C PRO A 167 6.42 2.89 3.41
N LEU A 168 7.34 3.70 2.89
CA LEU A 168 8.60 3.23 2.36
C LEU A 168 9.59 3.06 3.52
N VAL A 169 9.94 1.82 3.85
CA VAL A 169 10.92 1.51 4.89
C VAL A 169 12.26 1.23 4.24
N THR A 170 13.24 2.11 4.43
CA THR A 170 14.60 1.98 3.92
C THR A 170 15.54 1.39 4.99
N GLU A 171 16.83 1.46 4.78
CA GLU A 171 17.82 1.13 5.81
C GLU A 171 17.79 2.15 6.97
N HIS A 172 17.62 3.42 6.64
CA HIS A 172 17.78 4.53 7.59
C HIS A 172 16.51 5.32 7.88
N GLU A 173 15.52 5.32 6.95
CA GLU A 173 14.31 6.14 7.06
C GLU A 173 13.03 5.32 6.88
N ILE A 174 11.94 5.91 7.42
CA ILE A 174 10.57 5.51 7.15
C ILE A 174 9.86 6.73 6.56
N ILE A 175 9.47 6.65 5.28
CA ILE A 175 8.90 7.76 4.52
C ILE A 175 7.44 7.45 4.18
N PHE A 176 6.53 8.41 4.38
CA PHE A 176 5.10 8.22 4.14
C PHE A 176 4.36 9.55 3.93
N GLY A 177 3.19 9.47 3.34
CA GLY A 177 2.25 10.58 3.23
C GLY A 177 1.35 10.72 4.45
N SER A 178 0.77 11.90 4.61
CA SER A 178 -0.24 12.20 5.64
C SER A 178 -1.49 12.84 5.02
N ALA A 179 -2.58 12.91 5.79
CA ALA A 179 -3.83 13.50 5.33
C ALA A 179 -3.83 15.03 5.36
N ASP A 180 -2.97 15.64 6.15
CA ASP A 180 -3.07 17.07 6.49
C ASP A 180 -1.76 17.85 6.41
N ARG A 181 -0.63 17.18 6.33
CA ARG A 181 0.69 17.83 6.49
C ARG A 181 1.74 17.43 5.48
N GLY A 182 1.36 16.85 4.35
CA GLY A 182 2.27 16.44 3.30
C GLY A 182 3.04 15.17 3.62
N ILE A 183 4.35 15.18 3.41
CA ILE A 183 5.21 14.00 3.41
C ILE A 183 6.16 14.04 4.60
N PHE A 184 6.32 12.91 5.28
CA PHE A 184 7.21 12.77 6.44
C PHE A 184 8.30 11.75 6.17
N ALA A 185 9.45 11.95 6.78
CA ALA A 185 10.43 10.89 7.03
C ALA A 185 10.76 10.84 8.51
N LEU A 186 10.75 9.64 9.05
CA LEU A 186 11.28 9.36 10.37
C LEU A 186 12.67 8.76 10.23
N ASP A 187 13.55 9.09 11.15
CA ASP A 187 14.77 8.35 11.40
C ASP A 187 14.38 6.97 11.94
N LYS A 188 14.77 5.91 11.25
CA LYS A 188 14.29 4.55 11.54
C LYS A 188 14.68 4.03 12.92
N PRO A 189 15.92 4.22 13.41
CA PRO A 189 16.31 3.81 14.75
C PRO A 189 15.57 4.52 15.89
N THR A 190 15.35 5.81 15.77
CA THR A 190 14.81 6.65 16.86
C THR A 190 13.33 6.94 16.73
N LEU A 191 12.77 6.80 15.52
CA LEU A 191 11.42 7.18 15.13
C LEU A 191 11.12 8.68 15.35
N PHE A 192 12.15 9.54 15.42
CA PHE A 192 11.97 10.97 15.39
C PHE A 192 11.81 11.47 13.96
N ILE A 193 11.04 12.54 13.78
CA ILE A 193 10.91 13.20 12.48
C ILE A 193 12.28 13.70 12.05
N LYS A 194 12.78 13.20 10.94
CA LYS A 194 14.04 13.59 10.33
C LYS A 194 13.83 14.81 9.43
N TRP A 195 12.78 14.76 8.61
CA TRP A 195 12.35 15.86 7.77
C TRP A 195 10.86 15.79 7.44
N ARG A 196 10.33 16.90 6.98
CA ARG A 196 8.98 17.03 6.42
C ARG A 196 9.04 17.84 5.13
N ALA A 197 8.36 17.38 4.09
CA ALA A 197 8.15 18.13 2.86
C ALA A 197 6.66 18.50 2.73
N GLU A 198 6.39 19.80 2.53
CA GLU A 198 5.04 20.32 2.41
C GLU A 198 4.54 20.19 0.99
N THR A 199 3.29 19.73 0.83
CA THR A 199 2.55 19.76 -0.42
C THR A 199 1.59 20.92 -0.44
N LEU A 200 1.02 21.22 -1.60
CA LEU A 200 0.00 22.26 -1.73
C LEU A 200 -1.37 21.76 -1.21
N PRO A 201 -2.36 22.63 -1.06
CA PRO A 201 -3.72 22.22 -0.71
C PRO A 201 -4.29 21.23 -1.73
N SER A 202 -4.96 20.21 -1.21
CA SER A 202 -5.58 19.16 -2.03
C SER A 202 -6.64 19.71 -2.98
N LEU A 203 -6.66 19.23 -4.20
CA LEU A 203 -7.70 19.53 -5.20
C LEU A 203 -9.05 18.87 -4.84
N VAL A 204 -9.00 17.75 -4.13
CA VAL A 204 -10.17 17.02 -3.66
C VAL A 204 -9.93 16.55 -2.21
N TYR A 205 -11.03 16.41 -1.45
CA TYR A 205 -10.97 15.88 -0.10
C TYR A 205 -11.06 14.35 -0.12
N THR A 206 -10.02 13.70 0.35
CA THR A 206 -9.93 12.23 0.40
C THR A 206 -9.98 11.71 1.83
N ALA A 207 -9.44 12.44 2.80
CA ALA A 207 -9.41 12.05 4.19
C ALA A 207 -10.65 12.59 4.93
N PRO A 208 -11.64 11.73 5.30
CA PRO A 208 -12.72 12.15 6.18
C PRO A 208 -12.14 12.56 7.54
N TYR A 209 -12.82 13.45 8.23
CA TYR A 209 -12.44 13.94 9.56
C TYR A 209 -11.17 14.80 9.63
N SER A 210 -10.58 15.20 8.52
CA SER A 210 -9.50 16.18 8.50
C SER A 210 -10.03 17.58 8.27
N SER A 211 -9.41 18.57 8.93
CA SER A 211 -9.73 20.00 8.75
C SER A 211 -9.12 20.54 7.46
N THR A 212 -9.76 21.60 6.92
CA THR A 212 -9.24 22.34 5.74
C THR A 212 -8.23 23.41 6.17
N PRO A 213 -7.23 23.77 5.31
CA PRO A 213 -6.87 23.10 4.07
C PRO A 213 -6.18 21.75 4.32
N GLN A 214 -6.51 20.76 3.51
CA GLN A 214 -5.82 19.47 3.53
C GLN A 214 -4.60 19.53 2.61
N ALA A 215 -3.52 18.85 3.00
CA ALA A 215 -2.34 18.60 2.18
C ALA A 215 -2.12 17.08 2.09
N ALA A 216 -3.15 16.40 1.56
CA ALA A 216 -3.23 14.94 1.60
C ALA A 216 -2.31 14.30 0.57
N VAL A 217 -1.64 13.24 1.02
CA VAL A 217 -0.76 12.40 0.21
C VAL A 217 -1.19 10.95 0.40
N GLU A 218 -2.00 10.46 -0.52
CA GLU A 218 -2.57 9.11 -0.49
C GLU A 218 -1.64 8.06 -1.12
N THR A 219 -0.72 8.50 -1.97
CA THR A 219 0.20 7.59 -2.65
C THR A 219 1.30 7.07 -1.74
N SER A 220 1.81 5.90 -2.08
CA SER A 220 2.99 5.35 -1.41
C SER A 220 4.27 5.91 -2.05
N PRO A 221 5.26 6.31 -1.26
CA PRO A 221 6.54 6.78 -1.78
C PRO A 221 7.35 5.65 -2.40
N VAL A 222 8.08 5.95 -3.47
CA VAL A 222 9.02 5.04 -4.13
C VAL A 222 10.38 5.71 -4.18
N SER A 223 11.45 5.00 -3.82
CA SER A 223 12.81 5.53 -3.92
C SER A 223 13.58 4.97 -5.10
N SER A 224 14.35 5.83 -5.74
CA SER A 224 15.33 5.45 -6.78
C SER A 224 16.46 6.46 -6.78
N GLN A 225 17.69 5.97 -6.80
CA GLN A 225 18.92 6.79 -6.90
C GLN A 225 19.00 7.95 -5.88
N GLY A 226 18.62 7.71 -4.63
CA GLY A 226 18.63 8.71 -3.56
C GLY A 226 17.50 9.75 -3.63
N MET A 227 16.57 9.59 -4.56
CA MET A 227 15.37 10.40 -4.69
C MET A 227 14.14 9.61 -4.24
N VAL A 228 13.18 10.30 -3.64
CA VAL A 228 11.84 9.81 -3.36
C VAL A 228 10.87 10.44 -4.33
N TYR A 229 10.07 9.61 -4.99
CA TYR A 229 9.00 10.03 -5.87
C TYR A 229 7.66 9.72 -5.21
N ILE A 230 6.77 10.72 -5.15
CA ILE A 230 5.49 10.58 -4.49
C ILE A 230 4.46 11.54 -5.12
N GLY A 231 3.30 11.01 -5.49
CA GLY A 231 2.19 11.82 -5.97
C GLY A 231 1.38 12.39 -4.81
N ALA A 232 0.64 13.47 -5.05
CA ALA A 232 -0.19 14.08 -4.02
C ALA A 232 -1.57 14.49 -4.55
N SER A 233 -2.47 14.76 -3.62
CA SER A 233 -3.85 15.18 -3.92
C SER A 233 -3.95 16.59 -4.52
N ASP A 234 -2.85 17.34 -4.53
CA ASP A 234 -2.73 18.66 -5.17
C ASP A 234 -2.43 18.59 -6.68
N GLY A 235 -2.29 17.38 -7.22
CA GLY A 235 -2.04 17.14 -8.65
C GLY A 235 -0.56 17.15 -9.03
N TYR A 236 0.34 17.21 -8.08
CA TYR A 236 1.79 17.13 -8.34
C TYR A 236 2.35 15.74 -8.06
N LEU A 237 3.34 15.36 -8.85
CA LEU A 237 4.35 14.38 -8.51
C LEU A 237 5.58 15.13 -8.00
N TYR A 238 6.03 14.78 -6.82
CA TYR A 238 7.21 15.37 -6.17
C TYR A 238 8.42 14.47 -6.32
N ALA A 239 9.57 15.06 -6.61
CA ALA A 239 10.89 14.44 -6.55
C ALA A 239 11.66 15.08 -5.39
N ILE A 240 11.93 14.29 -4.35
CA ILE A 240 12.46 14.76 -3.07
C ILE A 240 13.79 14.08 -2.81
N ASP A 241 14.80 14.83 -2.38
CA ASP A 241 16.05 14.26 -1.89
C ASP A 241 15.75 13.44 -0.63
N GLN A 242 16.04 12.14 -0.69
CA GLN A 242 15.65 11.19 0.35
C GLN A 242 16.28 11.52 1.71
N SER A 243 17.50 12.02 1.71
CA SER A 243 18.26 12.27 2.95
C SER A 243 17.86 13.56 3.65
N THR A 244 17.46 14.57 2.88
CA THR A 244 17.25 15.95 3.39
C THR A 244 15.78 16.39 3.38
N GLY A 245 14.92 15.73 2.59
CA GLY A 245 13.54 16.15 2.39
C GLY A 245 13.38 17.37 1.47
N ILE A 246 14.46 17.84 0.84
CA ILE A 246 14.40 18.98 -0.08
C ILE A 246 13.71 18.54 -1.37
N ILE A 247 12.63 19.25 -1.73
CA ILE A 247 11.96 19.06 -3.03
C ILE A 247 12.92 19.58 -4.11
N LYS A 248 13.41 18.67 -4.94
CA LYS A 248 14.31 18.98 -6.05
C LYS A 248 13.56 19.33 -7.32
N ASP A 249 12.41 18.70 -7.53
CA ASP A 249 11.56 18.94 -8.69
C ASP A 249 10.13 18.54 -8.40
N LYS A 250 9.18 19.06 -9.18
CA LYS A 250 7.77 18.66 -9.16
C LYS A 250 7.12 18.84 -10.51
N LEU A 251 6.28 17.89 -10.89
CA LEU A 251 5.55 17.91 -12.16
C LEU A 251 4.06 17.93 -11.89
N TYR A 252 3.35 18.90 -12.51
CA TYR A 252 1.90 19.06 -12.38
C TYR A 252 1.15 18.28 -13.45
N PHE A 253 0.16 17.51 -13.07
CA PHE A 253 -0.67 16.68 -13.95
C PHE A 253 -2.08 17.26 -14.18
N GLY A 254 -2.50 18.26 -13.40
CA GLY A 254 -3.84 18.86 -13.52
C GLY A 254 -4.93 18.11 -12.76
N ALA A 255 -4.69 16.90 -12.32
CA ALA A 255 -5.58 16.09 -11.50
C ALA A 255 -4.80 15.39 -10.39
N PRO A 256 -5.44 15.03 -9.26
CA PRO A 256 -4.76 14.33 -8.17
C PRO A 256 -4.02 13.09 -8.65
N VAL A 257 -2.82 12.86 -8.09
CA VAL A 257 -2.05 11.64 -8.33
C VAL A 257 -2.26 10.73 -7.13
N PHE A 258 -3.11 9.71 -7.28
CA PHE A 258 -3.42 8.75 -6.22
C PHE A 258 -2.76 7.39 -6.42
N SER A 259 -2.24 7.11 -7.61
CA SER A 259 -1.52 5.88 -7.86
C SER A 259 -0.07 5.98 -7.42
N THR A 260 0.44 4.93 -6.80
CA THR A 260 1.87 4.80 -6.56
C THR A 260 2.61 4.73 -7.89
N VAL A 261 3.68 5.50 -8.03
CA VAL A 261 4.50 5.50 -9.24
C VAL A 261 5.24 4.18 -9.41
N ALA A 262 5.30 3.67 -10.63
CA ALA A 262 6.15 2.53 -10.97
C ALA A 262 7.43 3.03 -11.64
N VAL A 263 8.59 2.66 -11.08
CA VAL A 263 9.90 3.03 -11.61
C VAL A 263 10.62 1.80 -12.14
N SER A 264 11.11 1.86 -13.38
CA SER A 264 11.90 0.79 -13.99
C SER A 264 12.96 1.37 -14.91
N GLY A 265 14.23 1.19 -14.56
CA GLY A 265 15.35 1.80 -15.27
C GLY A 265 15.25 3.33 -15.31
N ASN A 266 15.21 3.89 -16.51
CA ASN A 266 15.04 5.33 -16.75
C ASN A 266 13.59 5.76 -17.01
N ARG A 267 12.63 4.88 -16.78
CA ARG A 267 11.20 5.14 -16.99
C ARG A 267 10.43 5.18 -15.70
N MET A 268 9.41 6.03 -15.66
CA MET A 268 8.46 6.14 -14.57
C MET A 268 7.04 6.17 -15.15
N ILE A 269 6.16 5.32 -14.64
CA ILE A 269 4.74 5.33 -14.98
C ILE A 269 3.98 6.02 -13.87
N VAL A 270 3.14 6.98 -14.24
CA VAL A 270 2.28 7.75 -13.33
C VAL A 270 0.85 7.69 -13.87
N CYS A 271 -0.12 7.46 -12.99
CA CYS A 271 -1.54 7.56 -13.33
C CYS A 271 -2.17 8.67 -12.49
N ASP A 272 -2.99 9.52 -13.12
CA ASP A 272 -3.75 10.55 -12.42
C ASP A 272 -5.22 10.14 -12.21
N PHE A 273 -5.93 10.90 -11.38
CA PHE A 273 -7.33 10.64 -11.06
C PHE A 273 -8.30 10.98 -12.23
N ALA A 274 -7.83 11.66 -13.28
CA ALA A 274 -8.58 11.87 -14.50
C ALA A 274 -8.54 10.66 -15.46
N GLY A 275 -7.81 9.61 -15.10
CA GLY A 275 -7.70 8.37 -15.88
C GLY A 275 -6.57 8.38 -16.91
N ASN A 276 -5.67 9.33 -16.84
CA ASN A 276 -4.52 9.39 -17.74
C ASN A 276 -3.36 8.52 -17.19
N VAL A 277 -2.63 7.91 -18.11
CA VAL A 277 -1.41 7.17 -17.85
C VAL A 277 -0.24 7.83 -18.56
N TYR A 278 0.76 8.23 -17.83
CA TYR A 278 1.96 8.91 -18.34
C TYR A 278 3.17 8.00 -18.21
N CYS A 279 4.00 8.00 -19.25
CA CYS A 279 5.34 7.42 -19.20
C CYS A 279 6.37 8.55 -19.25
N LEU A 280 7.01 8.81 -18.13
CA LEU A 280 8.10 9.77 -18.02
C LEU A 280 9.42 9.03 -18.24
N SER A 281 10.37 9.68 -18.94
CA SER A 281 11.71 9.19 -19.09
C SER A 281 12.72 10.31 -18.80
N SER A 282 13.82 10.00 -18.14
CA SER A 282 14.94 10.91 -18.09
C SER A 282 15.49 11.05 -19.52
N LYS A 283 15.66 12.28 -20.04
CA LYS A 283 16.50 12.47 -21.21
C LYS A 283 17.92 11.99 -20.84
N ALA A 284 18.50 11.13 -21.68
CA ALA A 284 19.94 10.96 -21.65
C ALA A 284 20.54 12.36 -21.79
N ALA A 285 21.46 12.73 -20.89
CA ALA A 285 22.25 13.92 -21.11
C ALA A 285 22.92 13.71 -22.48
N GLU A 286 22.60 14.54 -23.45
CA GLU A 286 23.37 14.61 -24.69
C GLU A 286 24.75 15.09 -24.28
N GLU A 287 25.75 14.20 -24.34
CA GLU A 287 27.15 14.53 -24.20
C GLU A 287 27.64 15.36 -25.39
#